data_e00dedef4e756ae00a6d00875997a54a
#
_entry.id   e00dedef4e756ae00a6d00875997a54a
#
_cell.length_a   1.000
_cell.length_b   1.000
_cell.length_c   1.000
_cell.angle_alpha   90.00
_cell.angle_beta   90.00
_cell.angle_gamma   90.00
#
_symmetry.space_group_name_H-M   'P 1'
#
loop_
_entity.id
_entity.type
_entity.pdbx_description
1 polymer ?
#
loop_
_entity_poly.entity_id
_entity_poly.type
_entity_poly.pdbx_seq_one_letter_code
_entity_poly.pdbx_strand_id
1 'polypeptide(L)'
;VHQLLRDQINLLGLNDFYEVLQASITGRNGTTFGFESLRYNASSLKSYEGADLAWVEQAEVVSKSSWEILIPTIRKPRSEIWITMNPELEEDESYQRFVVHPPGDAVVIEMSWRDNPWFPEVLAREKDELFRRDPDAWLNIWEGHCRTSVEGAIYANELRQALSENRITKIPYDRSKPVHTAWDLGHSDHTAIWFFQQVGFECRFLKFIQDTQHHLPHYLKPLQDQPYVYGTDYLPHDAANATLASQSISELMKEAGRRVEVVPRTESVSLDINIVRTAFDSYWFDQEGCADGLQALRHYRYRVEESTGQRSREPLHDEASHAADALRAFAIGYRRGSVRRAVVDAPRPRPLSDNPSTSWMGV
;
A
#
# COMPACT_ATOMS: atom_id res chain seq x y z
N VAL A 1 5.86 28.82 -1.03
CA VAL A 1 4.94 29.89 -1.51
C VAL A 1 5.43 31.26 -1.08
N HIS A 2 5.70 31.53 0.22
CA HIS A 2 6.13 32.86 0.70
C HIS A 2 7.36 33.42 -0.05
N GLN A 3 8.42 32.60 -0.20
CA GLN A 3 9.63 33.02 -0.93
C GLN A 3 9.33 33.32 -2.40
N LEU A 4 8.51 32.49 -3.05
CA LEU A 4 8.10 32.70 -4.44
C LEU A 4 7.40 34.06 -4.63
N LEU A 5 6.44 34.39 -3.76
CA LEU A 5 5.75 35.69 -3.83
C LEU A 5 6.70 36.86 -3.59
N ARG A 6 7.61 36.73 -2.65
CA ARG A 6 8.66 37.73 -2.40
C ARG A 6 9.53 37.98 -3.63
N ASP A 7 9.97 36.91 -4.29
CA ASP A 7 10.81 37.01 -5.48
C ASP A 7 10.03 37.62 -6.65
N GLN A 8 8.74 37.33 -6.80
CA GLN A 8 7.88 37.94 -7.80
C GLN A 8 7.64 39.45 -7.49
N ILE A 9 7.40 39.81 -6.25
CA ILE A 9 7.28 41.23 -5.84
C ILE A 9 8.52 42.00 -6.23
N ASN A 10 9.70 41.43 -5.96
CA ASN A 10 10.99 42.07 -6.32
C ASN A 10 11.16 42.17 -7.84
N LEU A 11 10.86 41.07 -8.58
CA LEU A 11 11.00 41.03 -10.04
C LEU A 11 10.08 42.01 -10.75
N LEU A 12 8.86 42.17 -10.24
CA LEU A 12 7.86 43.07 -10.79
C LEU A 12 8.01 44.52 -10.32
N GLY A 13 8.98 44.83 -9.44
CA GLY A 13 9.20 46.18 -8.90
C GLY A 13 8.09 46.68 -7.98
N LEU A 14 7.39 45.76 -7.29
CA LEU A 14 6.24 46.06 -6.44
C LEU A 14 6.58 46.24 -4.97
N ASN A 15 7.87 46.47 -4.64
CA ASN A 15 8.34 46.63 -3.26
C ASN A 15 7.74 47.85 -2.56
N ASP A 16 7.40 48.89 -3.30
CA ASP A 16 6.76 50.06 -2.72
C ASP A 16 5.26 49.83 -2.45
N PHE A 17 4.68 48.82 -3.03
CA PHE A 17 3.27 48.50 -2.87
C PHE A 17 3.01 47.46 -1.80
N TYR A 18 3.88 46.44 -1.70
CA TYR A 18 3.75 45.34 -0.72
C TYR A 18 4.76 45.45 0.39
N GLU A 19 4.29 45.36 1.62
CA GLU A 19 5.13 45.14 2.81
C GLU A 19 5.24 43.64 3.04
N VAL A 20 6.48 43.11 2.96
CA VAL A 20 6.78 41.68 3.13
C VAL A 20 7.36 41.47 4.52
N LEU A 21 6.56 40.83 5.39
CA LEU A 21 6.99 40.41 6.73
C LEU A 21 7.29 38.88 6.72
N GLN A 22 7.79 38.37 7.84
CA GLN A 22 8.17 36.96 7.95
C GLN A 22 6.99 35.99 7.80
N ALA A 23 5.80 36.36 8.29
CA ALA A 23 4.59 35.49 8.31
C ALA A 23 3.44 36.05 7.48
N SER A 24 3.60 37.21 6.84
CA SER A 24 2.53 37.82 6.05
C SER A 24 3.06 38.78 5.00
N ILE A 25 2.25 39.05 3.99
CA ILE A 25 2.50 40.08 2.99
C ILE A 25 1.27 40.97 2.95
N THR A 26 1.43 42.26 3.00
CA THR A 26 0.31 43.23 2.99
C THR A 26 0.49 44.28 1.90
N GLY A 27 -0.52 44.44 1.06
CA GLY A 27 -0.58 45.46 0.03
C GLY A 27 -1.17 46.79 0.56
N ARG A 28 -0.78 47.91 -0.02
CA ARG A 28 -1.34 49.26 0.30
C ARG A 28 -2.87 49.36 0.06
N ASN A 29 -3.42 48.49 -0.74
CA ASN A 29 -4.86 48.41 -0.99
C ASN A 29 -5.62 47.57 0.05
N GLY A 30 -4.95 47.08 1.08
CA GLY A 30 -5.54 46.23 2.11
C GLY A 30 -5.55 44.71 1.79
N THR A 31 -5.00 44.28 0.64
CA THR A 31 -4.79 42.86 0.36
C THR A 31 -3.80 42.28 1.35
N THR A 32 -4.13 41.13 1.94
CA THR A 32 -3.24 40.43 2.88
C THR A 32 -3.04 38.97 2.45
N PHE A 33 -1.82 38.48 2.58
CA PHE A 33 -1.46 37.07 2.41
C PHE A 33 -1.04 36.50 3.75
N GLY A 34 -1.71 35.45 4.21
CA GLY A 34 -1.32 34.64 5.36
C GLY A 34 -0.74 33.32 4.91
N PHE A 35 0.14 32.73 5.67
CA PHE A 35 0.81 31.47 5.35
C PHE A 35 0.62 30.48 6.49
N GLU A 36 -0.01 29.33 6.20
CA GLU A 36 -0.34 28.31 7.19
C GLU A 36 0.05 26.92 6.71
N SER A 37 0.19 26.00 7.65
CA SER A 37 0.46 24.60 7.37
C SER A 37 -0.77 23.74 7.62
N LEU A 38 -1.29 23.07 6.58
CA LEU A 38 -2.38 22.10 6.70
C LEU A 38 -1.98 20.82 7.44
N ARG A 39 -0.70 20.46 7.41
CA ARG A 39 -0.20 19.22 8.00
C ARG A 39 -0.11 19.27 9.53
N TYR A 40 0.28 20.41 10.08
CA TYR A 40 0.62 20.51 11.51
C TYR A 40 -0.39 21.29 12.33
N ASN A 41 -1.16 22.19 11.73
CA ASN A 41 -2.02 23.11 12.45
C ASN A 41 -3.30 23.46 11.68
N ALA A 42 -4.03 22.45 11.23
CA ALA A 42 -5.29 22.66 10.50
C ALA A 42 -6.33 23.46 11.33
N SER A 43 -6.26 23.42 12.65
CA SER A 43 -7.18 24.15 13.53
C SER A 43 -7.02 25.67 13.48
N SER A 44 -5.82 26.19 13.16
CA SER A 44 -5.58 27.63 12.99
C SER A 44 -6.31 28.22 11.78
N LEU A 45 -6.63 27.39 10.81
CA LEU A 45 -7.34 27.80 9.59
C LEU A 45 -8.72 28.41 9.88
N LYS A 46 -9.34 28.04 10.98
CA LYS A 46 -10.67 28.58 11.37
C LYS A 46 -10.70 30.11 11.47
N SER A 47 -9.55 30.74 11.67
CA SER A 47 -9.43 32.20 11.68
C SER A 47 -9.53 32.85 10.29
N TYR A 48 -9.43 32.07 9.23
CA TYR A 48 -9.46 32.56 7.83
C TYR A 48 -10.84 32.49 7.17
N GLU A 49 -11.93 32.53 7.94
CA GLU A 49 -13.30 32.46 7.42
C GLU A 49 -13.67 33.60 6.45
N GLY A 50 -12.92 34.69 6.48
CA GLY A 50 -13.09 35.85 5.59
C GLY A 50 -12.16 35.85 4.37
N ALA A 51 -11.40 34.78 4.14
CA ALA A 51 -10.48 34.73 2.99
C ALA A 51 -11.24 34.69 1.66
N ASP A 52 -10.73 35.40 0.67
CA ASP A 52 -11.24 35.41 -0.70
C ASP A 52 -10.67 34.25 -1.50
N LEU A 53 -9.45 33.82 -1.19
CA LEU A 53 -8.74 32.74 -1.89
C LEU A 53 -7.91 31.94 -0.89
N ALA A 54 -7.96 30.62 -0.98
CA ALA A 54 -7.03 29.72 -0.37
C ALA A 54 -6.26 28.96 -1.47
N TRP A 55 -4.93 29.10 -1.48
CA TRP A 55 -4.07 28.31 -2.36
C TRP A 55 -3.38 27.21 -1.58
N VAL A 56 -3.72 25.96 -1.90
CA VAL A 56 -3.14 24.76 -1.29
C VAL A 56 -2.12 24.18 -2.26
N GLU A 57 -0.85 24.29 -1.89
CA GLU A 57 0.27 23.74 -2.65
C GLU A 57 0.72 22.41 -2.05
N GLN A 58 1.20 21.49 -2.91
CA GLN A 58 1.57 20.13 -2.53
C GLN A 58 0.41 19.40 -1.83
N ALA A 59 -0.76 19.48 -2.45
CA ALA A 59 -2.00 18.98 -1.85
C ALA A 59 -2.07 17.44 -1.79
N GLU A 60 -1.16 16.70 -2.44
CA GLU A 60 -1.06 15.25 -2.40
C GLU A 60 -0.90 14.71 -0.97
N VAL A 61 -0.28 15.48 -0.07
CA VAL A 61 -0.04 15.07 1.33
C VAL A 61 -1.10 15.54 2.31
N VAL A 62 -2.18 16.18 1.84
CA VAL A 62 -3.23 16.74 2.71
C VAL A 62 -4.21 15.66 3.13
N SER A 63 -4.38 15.51 4.45
CA SER A 63 -5.29 14.52 5.03
C SER A 63 -6.76 14.88 4.85
N LYS A 64 -7.63 13.87 4.90
CA LYS A 64 -9.08 14.02 4.89
C LYS A 64 -9.56 15.00 5.97
N SER A 65 -9.06 14.87 7.19
CA SER A 65 -9.42 15.76 8.30
C SER A 65 -9.04 17.22 8.04
N SER A 66 -7.93 17.47 7.37
CA SER A 66 -7.51 18.83 6.99
C SER A 66 -8.44 19.45 5.95
N TRP A 67 -8.87 18.67 4.96
CA TRP A 67 -9.88 19.11 3.99
C TRP A 67 -11.24 19.38 4.62
N GLU A 68 -11.67 18.55 5.57
CA GLU A 68 -12.92 18.72 6.33
C GLU A 68 -12.93 20.01 7.18
N ILE A 69 -11.75 20.56 7.50
CA ILE A 69 -11.62 21.85 8.19
C ILE A 69 -11.52 23.00 7.19
N LEU A 70 -10.66 22.88 6.16
CA LEU A 70 -10.40 23.97 5.23
C LEU A 70 -11.62 24.33 4.39
N ILE A 71 -12.27 23.35 3.77
CA ILE A 71 -13.39 23.58 2.84
C ILE A 71 -14.53 24.39 3.50
N PRO A 72 -15.02 24.01 4.70
CA PRO A 72 -16.05 24.80 5.36
C PRO A 72 -15.57 26.17 5.89
N THR A 73 -14.25 26.34 6.05
CA THR A 73 -13.67 27.62 6.50
C THR A 73 -13.70 28.67 5.40
N ILE A 74 -13.43 28.28 4.16
CA ILE A 74 -13.45 29.18 2.99
C ILE A 74 -14.89 29.29 2.51
N ARG A 75 -15.64 30.25 3.08
CA ARG A 75 -17.11 30.36 2.91
C ARG A 75 -17.62 31.74 2.49
N LYS A 76 -16.72 32.67 2.22
CA LYS A 76 -17.09 33.99 1.71
C LYS A 76 -17.74 33.84 0.32
N PRO A 77 -18.80 34.59 0.00
CA PRO A 77 -19.39 34.56 -1.35
C PRO A 77 -18.33 34.81 -2.43
N ARG A 78 -18.25 33.92 -3.40
CA ARG A 78 -17.27 33.95 -4.51
C ARG A 78 -15.82 33.72 -4.05
N SER A 79 -15.60 33.12 -2.88
CA SER A 79 -14.26 32.64 -2.51
C SER A 79 -13.90 31.38 -3.32
N GLU A 80 -12.61 31.21 -3.53
CA GLU A 80 -12.07 30.12 -4.33
C GLU A 80 -11.02 29.31 -3.54
N ILE A 81 -10.88 28.04 -3.86
CA ILE A 81 -9.80 27.19 -3.37
C ILE A 81 -9.02 26.72 -4.59
N TRP A 82 -7.76 27.14 -4.67
CA TRP A 82 -6.83 26.70 -5.71
C TRP A 82 -5.95 25.58 -5.16
N ILE A 83 -5.84 24.51 -5.93
CA ILE A 83 -5.15 23.30 -5.50
C ILE A 83 -4.09 22.97 -6.55
N THR A 84 -2.85 22.83 -6.10
CA THR A 84 -1.74 22.36 -6.93
C THR A 84 -1.16 21.11 -6.28
N MET A 85 -0.99 20.03 -7.04
CA MET A 85 -0.41 18.78 -6.57
C MET A 85 0.29 18.04 -7.70
N ASN A 86 1.28 17.25 -7.33
CA ASN A 86 1.77 16.15 -8.14
C ASN A 86 1.17 14.88 -7.53
N PRO A 87 0.22 14.20 -8.21
CA PRO A 87 -0.44 13.05 -7.61
C PRO A 87 0.58 11.96 -7.27
N GLU A 88 0.50 11.43 -6.06
CA GLU A 88 1.38 10.33 -5.63
C GLU A 88 0.70 8.99 -5.88
N LEU A 89 -0.44 8.76 -5.23
CA LEU A 89 -1.23 7.55 -5.40
C LEU A 89 -2.67 7.91 -5.77
N GLU A 90 -3.32 7.02 -6.50
CA GLU A 90 -4.74 7.20 -6.88
C GLU A 90 -5.66 7.26 -5.65
N GLU A 91 -5.31 6.54 -4.58
CA GLU A 91 -6.08 6.48 -3.33
C GLU A 91 -5.93 7.72 -2.43
N ASP A 92 -5.00 8.63 -2.74
CA ASP A 92 -4.79 9.83 -1.93
C ASP A 92 -6.05 10.70 -1.86
N GLU A 93 -6.38 11.20 -0.66
CA GLU A 93 -7.64 11.92 -0.42
C GLU A 93 -7.83 13.12 -1.37
N SER A 94 -6.77 13.86 -1.66
CA SER A 94 -6.84 15.00 -2.56
C SER A 94 -7.12 14.57 -4.00
N TYR A 95 -6.50 13.48 -4.45
CA TYR A 95 -6.72 12.95 -5.80
C TYR A 95 -8.13 12.40 -5.94
N GLN A 96 -8.59 11.59 -4.98
CA GLN A 96 -9.95 11.05 -4.96
C GLN A 96 -11.00 12.16 -4.97
N ARG A 97 -10.83 13.18 -4.14
CA ARG A 97 -11.80 14.26 -3.94
C ARG A 97 -11.88 15.23 -5.12
N PHE A 98 -10.75 15.56 -5.75
CA PHE A 98 -10.69 16.66 -6.72
C PHE A 98 -10.40 16.22 -8.16
N VAL A 99 -9.95 14.99 -8.38
CA VAL A 99 -9.68 14.44 -9.72
C VAL A 99 -10.65 13.32 -10.07
N VAL A 100 -10.80 12.32 -9.21
CA VAL A 100 -11.70 11.17 -9.48
C VAL A 100 -13.17 11.56 -9.27
N HIS A 101 -13.47 12.29 -8.19
CA HIS A 101 -14.80 12.73 -7.82
C HIS A 101 -14.87 14.26 -7.63
N PRO A 102 -14.55 15.06 -8.66
CA PRO A 102 -14.49 16.51 -8.52
C PRO A 102 -15.85 17.10 -8.14
N PRO A 103 -15.89 18.14 -7.28
CA PRO A 103 -17.10 18.92 -7.07
C PRO A 103 -17.67 19.46 -8.40
N GLY A 104 -18.99 19.64 -8.47
CA GLY A 104 -19.67 20.01 -9.72
C GLY A 104 -19.29 21.39 -10.28
N ASP A 105 -18.68 22.26 -9.47
CA ASP A 105 -18.18 23.59 -9.83
C ASP A 105 -16.64 23.64 -9.93
N ALA A 106 -15.95 22.51 -9.79
CA ALA A 106 -14.51 22.44 -9.91
C ALA A 106 -14.06 22.44 -11.37
N VAL A 107 -12.92 23.11 -11.64
CA VAL A 107 -12.19 23.02 -12.91
C VAL A 107 -10.91 22.24 -12.66
N VAL A 108 -10.76 21.06 -13.28
CA VAL A 108 -9.58 20.21 -13.19
C VAL A 108 -8.74 20.44 -14.44
N ILE A 109 -7.45 20.78 -14.25
CA ILE A 109 -6.50 21.02 -15.33
C ILE A 109 -5.30 20.10 -15.10
N GLU A 110 -5.09 19.18 -16.03
CA GLU A 110 -3.87 18.37 -16.07
C GLU A 110 -2.79 19.12 -16.85
N MET A 111 -1.58 19.15 -16.31
CA MET A 111 -0.43 19.82 -16.93
C MET A 111 0.76 18.87 -16.93
N SER A 112 1.48 18.85 -18.05
CA SER A 112 2.70 18.09 -18.19
C SER A 112 3.88 19.01 -18.56
N TRP A 113 5.08 18.46 -18.64
CA TRP A 113 6.25 19.19 -19.10
C TRP A 113 6.07 19.81 -20.50
N ARG A 114 5.16 19.25 -21.35
CA ARG A 114 4.87 19.73 -22.71
C ARG A 114 4.16 21.09 -22.71
N ASP A 115 3.43 21.38 -21.63
CA ASP A 115 2.66 22.60 -21.49
C ASP A 115 3.56 23.78 -21.02
N ASN A 116 4.81 23.51 -20.66
CA ASN A 116 5.79 24.52 -20.25
C ASN A 116 6.60 25.02 -21.45
N PRO A 117 6.31 26.21 -22.03
CA PRO A 117 7.05 26.75 -23.17
C PRO A 117 8.48 27.16 -22.83
N TRP A 118 8.83 27.25 -21.57
CA TRP A 118 10.19 27.56 -21.06
C TRP A 118 10.91 26.33 -20.49
N PHE A 119 10.52 25.13 -20.91
CA PHE A 119 11.10 23.91 -20.38
C PHE A 119 12.61 23.84 -20.66
N PRO A 120 13.47 23.82 -19.60
CA PRO A 120 14.91 23.93 -19.76
C PRO A 120 15.52 22.67 -20.37
N GLU A 121 16.58 22.84 -21.20
CA GLU A 121 17.30 21.73 -21.82
C GLU A 121 17.91 20.75 -20.79
N VAL A 122 18.34 21.25 -19.63
CA VAL A 122 18.86 20.44 -18.54
C VAL A 122 17.79 19.45 -18.05
N LEU A 123 16.55 19.92 -17.86
CA LEU A 123 15.42 19.07 -17.45
C LEU A 123 15.01 18.12 -18.56
N ALA A 124 15.16 18.49 -19.84
CA ALA A 124 14.88 17.58 -20.96
C ALA A 124 15.82 16.37 -20.94
N ARG A 125 17.10 16.56 -20.64
CA ARG A 125 18.05 15.43 -20.49
C ARG A 125 17.72 14.53 -19.31
N GLU A 126 17.43 15.11 -18.16
CA GLU A 126 17.03 14.34 -16.94
C GLU A 126 15.76 13.54 -17.19
N LYS A 127 14.77 14.15 -17.86
CA LYS A 127 13.53 13.49 -18.26
C LYS A 127 13.81 12.26 -19.15
N ASP A 128 14.66 12.38 -20.15
CA ASP A 128 14.99 11.29 -21.07
C ASP A 128 15.81 10.18 -20.39
N GLU A 129 16.63 10.52 -19.42
CA GLU A 129 17.39 9.57 -18.62
C GLU A 129 16.49 8.83 -17.64
N LEU A 130 15.57 9.54 -16.96
CA LEU A 130 14.59 8.94 -16.06
C LEU A 130 13.66 7.97 -16.80
N PHE A 131 13.22 8.32 -18.01
CA PHE A 131 12.39 7.41 -18.84
C PHE A 131 13.04 6.04 -19.04
N ARG A 132 14.35 6.01 -19.22
CA ARG A 132 15.11 4.74 -19.42
C ARG A 132 15.33 3.98 -18.10
N ARG A 133 15.48 4.70 -16.99
CA ARG A 133 15.83 4.13 -15.69
C ARG A 133 14.60 3.68 -14.89
N ASP A 134 13.57 4.51 -14.88
CA ASP A 134 12.34 4.30 -14.09
C ASP A 134 11.12 4.91 -14.81
N PRO A 135 10.47 4.16 -15.70
CA PRO A 135 9.31 4.65 -16.45
C PRO A 135 8.11 5.04 -15.57
N ASP A 136 7.93 4.40 -14.40
CA ASP A 136 6.85 4.71 -13.47
C ASP A 136 7.07 6.09 -12.81
N ALA A 137 8.28 6.32 -12.32
CA ALA A 137 8.66 7.63 -11.82
C ALA A 137 8.60 8.71 -12.91
N TRP A 138 8.93 8.35 -14.16
CA TRP A 138 8.83 9.26 -15.29
C TRP A 138 7.38 9.67 -15.58
N LEU A 139 6.45 8.72 -15.61
CA LEU A 139 5.02 9.00 -15.79
C LEU A 139 4.49 9.90 -14.66
N ASN A 140 4.91 9.66 -13.45
CA ASN A 140 4.50 10.49 -12.32
C ASN A 140 5.06 11.91 -12.39
N ILE A 141 6.39 12.05 -12.51
CA ILE A 141 7.07 13.35 -12.40
C ILE A 141 6.81 14.25 -13.62
N TRP A 142 6.75 13.66 -14.81
CA TRP A 142 6.69 14.44 -16.06
C TRP A 142 5.33 14.46 -16.73
N GLU A 143 4.50 13.43 -16.51
CA GLU A 143 3.15 13.36 -17.09
C GLU A 143 2.04 13.56 -16.06
N GLY A 144 2.35 13.63 -14.76
CA GLY A 144 1.35 13.85 -13.70
C GLY A 144 0.48 12.62 -13.39
N HIS A 145 0.90 11.42 -13.78
CA HIS A 145 0.18 10.19 -13.47
C HIS A 145 0.45 9.75 -12.02
N CYS A 146 -0.53 9.10 -11.39
CA CYS A 146 -0.31 8.45 -10.11
C CYS A 146 0.72 7.33 -10.23
N ARG A 147 1.52 7.13 -9.19
CA ARG A 147 2.42 5.98 -9.08
C ARG A 147 1.63 4.73 -8.72
N THR A 148 2.17 3.58 -9.07
CA THR A 148 1.60 2.28 -8.66
C THR A 148 1.90 1.95 -7.20
N SER A 149 2.90 2.62 -6.58
CA SER A 149 3.31 2.42 -5.19
C SER A 149 4.17 3.60 -4.70
N VAL A 150 4.26 3.81 -3.38
CA VAL A 150 5.11 4.84 -2.78
C VAL A 150 6.59 4.61 -3.06
N GLU A 151 7.39 5.67 -3.02
CA GLU A 151 8.84 5.56 -3.20
C GLU A 151 9.47 4.63 -2.15
N GLY A 152 10.30 3.70 -2.64
CA GLY A 152 10.93 2.71 -1.77
C GLY A 152 10.04 1.57 -1.32
N ALA A 153 8.84 1.45 -1.88
CA ALA A 153 7.95 0.31 -1.62
C ALA A 153 8.63 -1.02 -1.95
N ILE A 154 8.45 -1.99 -1.06
CA ILE A 154 9.17 -3.27 -1.11
C ILE A 154 8.70 -4.12 -2.28
N TYR A 155 7.41 -4.11 -2.59
CA TYR A 155 6.79 -4.90 -3.66
C TYR A 155 6.40 -4.07 -4.90
N ALA A 156 7.02 -2.90 -5.08
CA ALA A 156 6.69 -1.99 -6.18
C ALA A 156 6.78 -2.63 -7.57
N ASN A 157 7.87 -3.35 -7.84
CA ASN A 157 8.08 -4.00 -9.14
C ASN A 157 7.12 -5.15 -9.36
N GLU A 158 6.89 -5.97 -8.34
CA GLU A 158 6.00 -7.11 -8.35
C GLU A 158 4.54 -6.69 -8.58
N LEU A 159 4.10 -5.62 -7.93
CA LEU A 159 2.75 -5.06 -8.10
C LEU A 159 2.57 -4.44 -9.49
N ARG A 160 3.57 -3.69 -9.98
CA ARG A 160 3.57 -3.13 -11.34
C ARG A 160 3.47 -4.23 -12.39
N GLN A 161 4.26 -5.29 -12.24
CA GLN A 161 4.22 -6.44 -13.14
C GLN A 161 2.86 -7.13 -13.08
N ALA A 162 2.32 -7.38 -11.87
CA ALA A 162 0.99 -7.97 -11.71
C ALA A 162 -0.12 -7.14 -12.38
N LEU A 163 -0.02 -5.81 -12.32
CA LEU A 163 -0.96 -4.89 -12.98
C LEU A 163 -0.81 -4.97 -14.51
N SER A 164 0.42 -4.90 -15.03
CA SER A 164 0.69 -4.96 -16.48
C SER A 164 0.30 -6.31 -17.11
N GLU A 165 0.38 -7.40 -16.35
CA GLU A 165 -0.01 -8.75 -16.77
C GLU A 165 -1.50 -9.05 -16.49
N ASN A 166 -2.27 -8.06 -16.04
CA ASN A 166 -3.69 -8.19 -15.72
C ASN A 166 -3.99 -9.28 -14.65
N ARG A 167 -3.06 -9.44 -13.68
CA ARG A 167 -3.20 -10.35 -12.54
C ARG A 167 -3.92 -9.70 -11.33
N ILE A 168 -4.15 -8.39 -11.38
CA ILE A 168 -5.04 -7.64 -10.49
C ILE A 168 -6.32 -7.39 -11.29
N THR A 169 -7.32 -8.24 -11.09
CA THR A 169 -8.54 -8.26 -11.89
C THR A 169 -9.68 -8.93 -11.12
N LYS A 170 -10.85 -9.08 -11.71
CA LYS A 170 -11.95 -9.79 -11.06
C LYS A 170 -11.69 -11.30 -11.01
N ILE A 171 -11.56 -11.86 -9.81
CA ILE A 171 -11.27 -13.27 -9.55
C ILE A 171 -12.50 -13.98 -9.01
N PRO A 172 -13.11 -14.93 -9.77
CA PRO A 172 -14.24 -15.67 -9.27
C PRO A 172 -13.82 -16.74 -8.26
N TYR A 173 -14.65 -16.95 -7.22
CA TYR A 173 -14.50 -18.07 -6.30
C TYR A 173 -14.74 -19.40 -7.01
N ASP A 174 -13.77 -20.31 -6.96
CA ASP A 174 -13.90 -21.70 -7.45
C ASP A 174 -14.44 -22.59 -6.34
N ARG A 175 -15.72 -23.00 -6.46
CA ARG A 175 -16.39 -23.86 -5.47
C ARG A 175 -15.77 -25.25 -5.34
N SER A 176 -14.97 -25.70 -6.29
CA SER A 176 -14.29 -27.00 -6.25
C SER A 176 -13.02 -27.01 -5.40
N LYS A 177 -12.55 -25.84 -4.97
CA LYS A 177 -11.31 -25.66 -4.22
C LYS A 177 -11.57 -25.05 -2.86
N PRO A 178 -10.86 -25.47 -1.81
CA PRO A 178 -10.96 -24.84 -0.51
C PRO A 178 -10.36 -23.44 -0.52
N VAL A 179 -10.92 -22.53 0.27
CA VAL A 179 -10.33 -21.22 0.59
C VAL A 179 -9.47 -21.37 1.83
N HIS A 180 -8.23 -20.99 1.71
CA HIS A 180 -7.30 -20.92 2.81
C HIS A 180 -7.21 -19.48 3.30
N THR A 181 -6.76 -19.28 4.54
CA THR A 181 -6.47 -17.94 5.05
C THR A 181 -5.06 -17.84 5.58
N ALA A 182 -4.46 -16.64 5.49
CA ALA A 182 -3.17 -16.34 6.08
C ALA A 182 -3.30 -15.08 6.93
N TRP A 183 -2.79 -15.15 8.14
CA TRP A 183 -3.04 -14.19 9.20
C TRP A 183 -1.74 -13.52 9.65
N ASP A 184 -1.87 -12.24 9.97
CA ASP A 184 -1.01 -11.53 10.91
C ASP A 184 -1.86 -11.12 12.11
N LEU A 185 -1.39 -11.40 13.33
CA LEU A 185 -2.16 -11.25 14.57
C LEU A 185 -1.60 -10.08 15.39
N GLY A 186 -2.31 -8.96 15.42
CA GLY A 186 -2.00 -7.85 16.31
C GLY A 186 -2.77 -7.91 17.63
N HIS A 187 -2.09 -7.75 18.77
CA HIS A 187 -2.74 -7.69 20.09
C HIS A 187 -3.26 -6.28 20.41
N SER A 188 -2.49 -5.26 20.13
CA SER A 188 -2.80 -3.84 20.25
C SER A 188 -2.82 -3.13 18.89
N ASP A 189 -2.35 -3.83 17.86
CA ASP A 189 -2.25 -3.38 16.48
C ASP A 189 -3.30 -4.06 15.59
N HIS A 190 -3.15 -3.92 14.28
CA HIS A 190 -4.07 -4.50 13.32
C HIS A 190 -3.89 -6.01 13.18
N THR A 191 -5.00 -6.72 13.07
CA THR A 191 -5.03 -8.09 12.57
C THR A 191 -5.34 -8.06 11.09
N ALA A 192 -4.52 -8.71 10.26
CA ALA A 192 -4.68 -8.77 8.81
C ALA A 192 -4.90 -10.22 8.35
N ILE A 193 -5.81 -10.40 7.38
CA ILE A 193 -6.22 -11.74 6.90
C ILE A 193 -6.34 -11.71 5.38
N TRP A 194 -5.53 -12.53 4.70
CA TRP A 194 -5.69 -12.83 3.28
C TRP A 194 -6.49 -14.12 3.09
N PHE A 195 -7.44 -14.11 2.15
CA PHE A 195 -8.23 -15.27 1.72
C PHE A 195 -7.77 -15.69 0.33
N PHE A 196 -7.38 -16.95 0.16
CA PHE A 196 -6.82 -17.39 -1.11
C PHE A 196 -7.21 -18.83 -1.47
N GLN A 197 -7.15 -19.14 -2.77
CA GLN A 197 -7.31 -20.47 -3.34
C GLN A 197 -6.11 -20.84 -4.21
N GLN A 198 -5.75 -22.11 -4.23
CA GLN A 198 -4.80 -22.63 -5.21
C GLN A 198 -5.56 -23.23 -6.39
N VAL A 199 -5.36 -22.68 -7.58
CA VAL A 199 -5.96 -23.15 -8.83
C VAL A 199 -4.84 -23.41 -9.85
N GLY A 200 -4.48 -24.66 -10.04
CA GLY A 200 -3.29 -25.02 -10.82
C GLY A 200 -2.01 -24.44 -10.20
N PHE A 201 -1.28 -23.63 -10.94
CA PHE A 201 -0.08 -22.92 -10.46
C PHE A 201 -0.37 -21.54 -9.89
N GLU A 202 -1.62 -21.06 -9.95
CA GLU A 202 -2.03 -19.75 -9.52
C GLU A 202 -2.47 -19.74 -8.06
N CYS A 203 -1.98 -18.79 -7.28
CA CYS A 203 -2.51 -18.46 -5.96
C CYS A 203 -3.46 -17.27 -6.13
N ARG A 204 -4.76 -17.53 -6.05
CA ARG A 204 -5.81 -16.54 -6.26
C ARG A 204 -6.28 -15.97 -4.94
N PHE A 205 -5.89 -14.73 -4.65
CA PHE A 205 -6.35 -13.98 -3.49
C PHE A 205 -7.73 -13.40 -3.80
N LEU A 206 -8.73 -13.79 -3.01
CA LEU A 206 -10.13 -13.43 -3.22
C LEU A 206 -10.57 -12.26 -2.39
N LYS A 207 -9.98 -12.10 -1.20
CA LYS A 207 -10.38 -11.08 -0.24
C LYS A 207 -9.25 -10.78 0.74
N PHE A 208 -9.26 -9.55 1.24
CA PHE A 208 -8.44 -9.10 2.34
C PHE A 208 -9.32 -8.47 3.42
N ILE A 209 -8.95 -8.62 4.69
CA ILE A 209 -9.59 -7.96 5.83
C ILE A 209 -8.47 -7.49 6.76
N GLN A 210 -8.58 -6.25 7.22
CA GLN A 210 -7.73 -5.69 8.25
C GLN A 210 -8.59 -4.89 9.23
N ASP A 211 -8.39 -5.11 10.53
CA ASP A 211 -9.10 -4.39 11.58
C ASP A 211 -8.25 -4.38 12.86
N THR A 212 -8.58 -3.52 13.82
CA THR A 212 -7.80 -3.33 15.04
C THR A 212 -8.69 -3.37 16.29
N GLN A 213 -8.07 -3.67 17.44
CA GLN A 213 -8.70 -3.62 18.77
C GLN A 213 -9.91 -4.54 18.96
N HIS A 214 -9.97 -5.66 18.22
CA HIS A 214 -11.02 -6.65 18.37
C HIS A 214 -10.48 -8.01 18.84
N HIS A 215 -11.34 -8.77 19.51
CA HIS A 215 -11.05 -10.15 19.92
C HIS A 215 -11.31 -11.14 18.79
N LEU A 216 -10.73 -12.33 18.88
CA LEU A 216 -10.83 -13.39 17.87
C LEU A 216 -12.24 -13.65 17.31
N PRO A 217 -13.34 -13.67 18.11
CA PRO A 217 -14.70 -13.86 17.59
C PRO A 217 -15.12 -12.84 16.53
N HIS A 218 -14.65 -11.60 16.62
CA HIS A 218 -14.92 -10.57 15.62
C HIS A 218 -14.37 -10.96 14.25
N TYR A 219 -13.14 -11.48 14.21
CA TYR A 219 -12.49 -11.90 12.97
C TYR A 219 -13.02 -13.23 12.43
N LEU A 220 -13.59 -14.10 13.27
CA LEU A 220 -14.22 -15.35 12.82
C LEU A 220 -15.58 -15.12 12.16
N LYS A 221 -16.29 -14.04 12.51
CA LYS A 221 -17.60 -13.73 11.92
C LYS A 221 -17.52 -13.48 10.40
N PRO A 222 -16.65 -12.63 9.84
CA PRO A 222 -16.48 -12.48 8.40
C PRO A 222 -16.14 -13.78 7.67
N LEU A 223 -15.47 -14.74 8.33
CA LEU A 223 -15.21 -16.05 7.75
C LEU A 223 -16.51 -16.87 7.64
N GLN A 224 -17.37 -16.80 8.66
CA GLN A 224 -18.66 -17.51 8.66
C GLN A 224 -19.66 -16.92 7.66
N ASP A 225 -19.60 -15.60 7.45
CA ASP A 225 -20.51 -14.89 6.54
C ASP A 225 -20.20 -15.13 5.04
N GLN A 226 -19.02 -15.67 4.71
CA GLN A 226 -18.67 -15.99 3.33
C GLN A 226 -19.17 -17.38 2.93
N PRO A 227 -19.61 -17.57 1.68
CA PRO A 227 -20.07 -18.88 1.16
C PRO A 227 -18.90 -19.81 0.82
N TYR A 228 -17.79 -19.73 1.55
CA TYR A 228 -16.57 -20.47 1.24
C TYR A 228 -16.51 -21.82 1.94
N VAL A 229 -15.97 -22.81 1.24
CA VAL A 229 -15.52 -24.06 1.85
C VAL A 229 -14.07 -23.82 2.29
N TYR A 230 -13.86 -23.79 3.61
CA TYR A 230 -12.54 -23.45 4.15
C TYR A 230 -11.58 -24.63 4.20
N GLY A 231 -10.31 -24.33 3.93
CA GLY A 231 -9.17 -25.22 4.05
C GLY A 231 -8.39 -25.01 5.33
N THR A 232 -7.15 -24.55 5.22
CA THR A 232 -6.20 -24.34 6.33
C THR A 232 -6.03 -22.85 6.60
N ASP A 233 -6.00 -22.51 7.87
CA ASP A 233 -5.65 -21.17 8.35
C ASP A 233 -4.16 -21.16 8.74
N TYR A 234 -3.36 -20.35 8.05
CA TYR A 234 -1.94 -20.17 8.31
C TYR A 234 -1.76 -19.02 9.30
N LEU A 235 -1.33 -19.35 10.52
CA LEU A 235 -1.14 -18.38 11.59
C LEU A 235 0.35 -18.10 11.80
N PRO A 236 0.73 -16.89 12.24
CA PRO A 236 2.10 -16.58 12.60
C PRO A 236 2.54 -17.39 13.84
N HIS A 237 3.86 -17.47 14.08
CA HIS A 237 4.45 -18.30 15.11
C HIS A 237 3.98 -17.99 16.53
N ASP A 238 3.67 -16.76 16.83
CA ASP A 238 3.19 -16.26 18.12
C ASP A 238 1.75 -16.68 18.45
N ALA A 239 0.96 -17.10 17.44
CA ALA A 239 -0.37 -17.67 17.62
C ALA A 239 -0.37 -18.95 18.51
N ALA A 240 0.78 -19.58 18.69
CA ALA A 240 0.96 -20.73 19.59
C ALA A 240 1.21 -20.32 21.05
N ASN A 241 1.50 -19.03 21.32
CA ASN A 241 1.76 -18.54 22.67
C ASN A 241 0.44 -18.46 23.45
N ALA A 242 0.47 -18.93 24.69
CA ALA A 242 -0.68 -18.77 25.58
C ALA A 242 -0.94 -17.30 25.88
N THR A 243 -2.20 -16.89 25.82
CA THR A 243 -2.66 -15.57 26.26
C THR A 243 -2.84 -15.54 27.78
N LEU A 244 -3.18 -14.37 28.34
CA LEU A 244 -3.56 -14.22 29.75
C LEU A 244 -4.74 -15.12 30.15
N ALA A 245 -5.54 -15.61 29.18
CA ALA A 245 -6.64 -16.56 29.38
C ALA A 245 -6.21 -18.03 29.38
N SER A 246 -4.91 -18.34 29.43
CA SER A 246 -4.31 -19.69 29.45
C SER A 246 -4.50 -20.52 28.17
N GLN A 247 -5.11 -19.97 27.12
CA GLN A 247 -5.26 -20.61 25.80
C GLN A 247 -4.58 -19.79 24.71
N SER A 248 -4.00 -20.46 23.73
CA SER A 248 -3.42 -19.84 22.55
C SER A 248 -4.50 -19.56 21.49
N ILE A 249 -4.26 -18.56 20.62
CA ILE A 249 -5.16 -18.26 19.50
C ILE A 249 -5.31 -19.50 18.59
N SER A 250 -4.24 -20.26 18.40
CA SER A 250 -4.29 -21.51 17.62
C SER A 250 -5.21 -22.58 18.22
N GLU A 251 -5.29 -22.67 19.56
CA GLU A 251 -6.20 -23.59 20.25
C GLU A 251 -7.63 -23.13 20.13
N LEU A 252 -7.90 -21.85 20.37
CA LEU A 252 -9.24 -21.26 20.22
C LEU A 252 -9.81 -21.43 18.81
N MET A 253 -8.99 -21.26 17.77
CA MET A 253 -9.40 -21.49 16.39
C MET A 253 -9.70 -22.97 16.10
N LYS A 254 -8.91 -23.91 16.67
CA LYS A 254 -9.17 -25.35 16.55
C LYS A 254 -10.47 -25.73 17.26
N GLU A 255 -10.77 -25.19 18.44
CA GLU A 255 -12.03 -25.36 19.15
C GLU A 255 -13.22 -24.81 18.35
N ALA A 256 -13.01 -23.71 17.60
CA ALA A 256 -13.99 -23.19 16.65
C ALA A 256 -14.12 -24.04 15.35
N GLY A 257 -13.49 -25.24 15.30
CA GLY A 257 -13.59 -26.17 14.17
C GLY A 257 -12.69 -25.81 12.98
N ARG A 258 -11.71 -24.91 13.17
CA ARG A 258 -10.80 -24.47 12.11
C ARG A 258 -9.58 -25.39 12.00
N ARG A 259 -9.08 -25.59 10.77
CA ARG A 259 -7.85 -26.32 10.51
C ARG A 259 -6.67 -25.34 10.51
N VAL A 260 -5.88 -25.35 11.56
CA VAL A 260 -4.80 -24.37 11.81
C VAL A 260 -3.44 -24.98 11.53
N GLU A 261 -2.60 -24.25 10.83
CA GLU A 261 -1.16 -24.49 10.71
C GLU A 261 -0.41 -23.24 11.22
N VAL A 262 0.41 -23.43 12.25
CA VAL A 262 1.28 -22.36 12.78
C VAL A 262 2.56 -22.34 11.98
N VAL A 263 2.82 -21.20 11.33
CA VAL A 263 4.02 -20.96 10.53
C VAL A 263 5.20 -20.68 11.47
N PRO A 264 6.31 -21.40 11.35
CA PRO A 264 7.44 -21.17 12.23
C PRO A 264 8.09 -19.82 11.98
N ARG A 265 8.72 -19.29 13.02
CA ARG A 265 9.54 -18.09 12.91
C ARG A 265 10.70 -18.34 11.95
N THR A 266 10.98 -17.35 11.12
CA THR A 266 12.13 -17.34 10.20
C THR A 266 13.31 -16.57 10.78
N GLU A 267 14.46 -16.72 10.16
CA GLU A 267 15.70 -16.09 10.63
C GLU A 267 15.77 -14.61 10.25
N SER A 268 15.08 -14.19 9.19
CA SER A 268 15.20 -12.84 8.63
C SER A 268 13.97 -12.40 7.83
N VAL A 269 13.46 -11.22 8.13
CA VAL A 269 12.39 -10.55 7.37
C VAL A 269 12.79 -10.36 5.90
N SER A 270 14.06 -10.05 5.63
CA SER A 270 14.54 -9.89 4.26
C SER A 270 14.50 -11.20 3.46
N LEU A 271 14.72 -12.33 4.10
CA LEU A 271 14.58 -13.65 3.46
C LEU A 271 13.12 -13.92 3.12
N ASP A 272 12.21 -13.62 4.02
CA ASP A 272 10.77 -13.80 3.83
C ASP A 272 10.24 -12.92 2.69
N ILE A 273 10.69 -11.67 2.62
CA ILE A 273 10.38 -10.76 1.51
C ILE A 273 10.82 -11.37 0.19
N ASN A 274 12.02 -11.94 0.11
CA ASN A 274 12.51 -12.57 -1.11
C ASN A 274 11.72 -13.84 -1.48
N ILE A 275 11.22 -14.59 -0.50
CA ILE A 275 10.30 -15.72 -0.75
C ILE A 275 9.01 -15.23 -1.41
N VAL A 276 8.41 -14.15 -0.89
CA VAL A 276 7.23 -13.54 -1.47
C VAL A 276 7.51 -13.06 -2.90
N ARG A 277 8.58 -12.30 -3.12
CA ARG A 277 8.98 -11.79 -4.44
C ARG A 277 9.12 -12.91 -5.47
N THR A 278 9.82 -13.98 -5.10
CA THR A 278 10.06 -15.12 -6.00
C THR A 278 8.76 -15.84 -6.40
N ALA A 279 7.75 -15.82 -5.53
CA ALA A 279 6.47 -16.47 -5.78
C ALA A 279 5.42 -15.54 -6.39
N PHE A 280 5.69 -14.23 -6.45
CA PHE A 280 4.70 -13.21 -6.80
C PHE A 280 4.14 -13.37 -8.24
N ASP A 281 4.91 -13.94 -9.15
CA ASP A 281 4.46 -14.24 -10.53
C ASP A 281 3.27 -15.20 -10.57
N SER A 282 3.08 -16.00 -9.51
CA SER A 282 1.94 -16.90 -9.36
C SER A 282 0.74 -16.27 -8.66
N TYR A 283 0.85 -15.02 -8.16
CA TYR A 283 -0.20 -14.37 -7.38
C TYR A 283 -1.15 -13.59 -8.27
N TRP A 284 -2.44 -13.84 -8.06
CA TRP A 284 -3.56 -13.17 -8.68
C TRP A 284 -4.42 -12.54 -7.60
N PHE A 285 -4.86 -11.31 -7.77
CA PHE A 285 -5.62 -10.60 -6.75
C PHE A 285 -6.97 -10.17 -7.31
N ASP A 286 -8.04 -10.45 -6.56
CA ASP A 286 -9.33 -9.84 -6.85
C ASP A 286 -9.26 -8.33 -6.61
N GLN A 287 -9.61 -7.55 -7.62
CA GLN A 287 -9.43 -6.10 -7.61
C GLN A 287 -10.26 -5.43 -6.51
N GLU A 288 -11.49 -5.87 -6.28
CA GLU A 288 -12.40 -5.29 -5.28
C GLU A 288 -12.16 -5.91 -3.90
N GLY A 289 -12.12 -7.23 -3.83
CA GLY A 289 -11.98 -7.95 -2.57
C GLY A 289 -10.63 -7.77 -1.88
N CYS A 290 -9.57 -7.48 -2.63
CA CYS A 290 -8.21 -7.27 -2.12
C CYS A 290 -7.77 -5.80 -2.14
N ALA A 291 -8.66 -4.84 -2.44
CA ALA A 291 -8.30 -3.43 -2.60
C ALA A 291 -7.47 -2.87 -1.44
N ASP A 292 -7.94 -3.02 -0.20
CA ASP A 292 -7.25 -2.52 1.01
C ASP A 292 -5.89 -3.21 1.21
N GLY A 293 -5.80 -4.52 0.96
CA GLY A 293 -4.56 -5.27 1.06
C GLY A 293 -3.54 -4.86 -0.01
N LEU A 294 -3.98 -4.62 -1.24
CA LEU A 294 -3.14 -4.12 -2.31
C LEU A 294 -2.65 -2.70 -2.01
N GLN A 295 -3.51 -1.84 -1.45
CA GLN A 295 -3.13 -0.52 -0.99
C GLN A 295 -2.05 -0.61 0.10
N ALA A 296 -2.23 -1.47 1.11
CA ALA A 296 -1.22 -1.68 2.13
C ALA A 296 0.12 -2.16 1.52
N LEU A 297 0.11 -3.11 0.58
CA LEU A 297 1.34 -3.58 -0.08
C LEU A 297 2.04 -2.48 -0.91
N ARG A 298 1.31 -1.52 -1.48
CA ARG A 298 1.87 -0.35 -2.18
C ARG A 298 2.59 0.60 -1.23
N HIS A 299 2.18 0.67 0.04
CA HIS A 299 2.76 1.51 1.08
C HIS A 299 3.84 0.80 1.91
N TYR A 300 3.94 -0.53 1.86
CA TYR A 300 4.93 -1.30 2.60
C TYR A 300 6.34 -1.02 2.09
N ARG A 301 7.15 -0.29 2.88
CA ARG A 301 8.42 0.27 2.47
C ARG A 301 9.51 0.15 3.52
N TYR A 302 10.76 0.32 3.10
CA TYR A 302 11.85 0.55 4.02
C TYR A 302 11.82 1.98 4.58
N ARG A 303 12.23 2.14 5.83
CA ARG A 303 12.44 3.47 6.37
C ARG A 303 13.59 4.15 5.61
N VAL A 304 13.37 5.35 5.14
CA VAL A 304 14.40 6.21 4.55
C VAL A 304 14.78 7.26 5.58
N GLU A 305 16.07 7.38 5.87
CA GLU A 305 16.57 8.44 6.74
C GLU A 305 16.64 9.74 5.95
N GLU A 306 15.81 10.71 6.31
CA GLU A 306 15.66 11.99 5.57
C GLU A 306 16.98 12.76 5.41
N SER A 307 17.91 12.63 6.39
CA SER A 307 19.19 13.33 6.39
C SER A 307 20.24 12.74 5.44
N THR A 308 20.21 11.43 5.22
CA THR A 308 21.24 10.68 4.47
C THR A 308 20.70 10.06 3.18
N GLY A 309 19.38 9.97 3.03
CA GLY A 309 18.73 9.23 1.94
C GLY A 309 18.97 7.71 2.00
N GLN A 310 19.57 7.20 3.09
CA GLN A 310 19.86 5.78 3.23
C GLN A 310 18.61 5.01 3.66
N ARG A 311 18.38 3.87 3.01
CA ARG A 311 17.31 2.94 3.38
C ARG A 311 17.74 2.08 4.56
N SER A 312 16.85 1.89 5.52
CA SER A 312 17.07 0.94 6.62
C SER A 312 17.16 -0.49 6.07
N ARG A 313 17.74 -1.41 6.87
CA ARG A 313 17.77 -2.83 6.51
C ARG A 313 16.45 -3.53 6.82
N GLU A 314 15.62 -2.94 7.65
CA GLU A 314 14.33 -3.48 8.06
C GLU A 314 13.21 -2.59 7.53
N PRO A 315 12.06 -3.19 7.15
CA PRO A 315 10.87 -2.45 6.77
C PRO A 315 10.38 -1.55 7.91
N LEU A 316 9.67 -0.49 7.52
CA LEU A 316 8.95 0.32 8.48
C LEU A 316 7.79 -0.49 9.05
N HIS A 317 7.69 -0.54 10.38
CA HIS A 317 6.54 -1.13 11.04
C HIS A 317 5.46 -0.06 11.22
N ASP A 318 4.47 -0.10 10.36
CA ASP A 318 3.29 0.76 10.33
C ASP A 318 2.06 -0.07 9.94
N GLU A 319 0.92 0.57 9.74
CA GLU A 319 -0.33 -0.08 9.34
C GLU A 319 -0.19 -0.95 8.08
N ALA A 320 0.65 -0.53 7.13
CA ALA A 320 0.90 -1.25 5.89
C ALA A 320 1.68 -2.57 6.09
N SER A 321 2.44 -2.69 7.19
CA SER A 321 3.25 -3.87 7.47
C SER A 321 2.42 -5.13 7.72
N HIS A 322 1.22 -5.00 8.32
CA HIS A 322 0.40 -6.15 8.69
C HIS A 322 -0.09 -6.97 7.49
N ALA A 323 -0.47 -6.31 6.39
CA ALA A 323 -0.84 -7.00 5.15
C ALA A 323 0.35 -7.77 4.56
N ALA A 324 1.55 -7.18 4.62
CA ALA A 324 2.78 -7.81 4.15
C ALA A 324 3.19 -8.99 5.04
N ASP A 325 3.02 -8.87 6.35
CA ASP A 325 3.34 -9.91 7.32
C ASP A 325 2.42 -11.14 7.16
N ALA A 326 1.12 -10.91 6.96
CA ALA A 326 0.17 -11.97 6.60
C ALA A 326 0.51 -12.63 5.25
N LEU A 327 0.94 -11.84 4.25
CA LEU A 327 1.37 -12.39 2.96
C LEU A 327 2.68 -13.21 3.08
N ARG A 328 3.60 -12.82 3.95
CA ARG A 328 4.81 -13.61 4.27
C ARG A 328 4.44 -14.92 4.97
N ALA A 329 3.51 -14.88 5.95
CA ALA A 329 3.01 -16.09 6.60
C ALA A 329 2.40 -17.06 5.58
N PHE A 330 1.63 -16.58 4.61
CA PHE A 330 1.16 -17.37 3.47
C PHE A 330 2.33 -18.00 2.70
N ALA A 331 3.28 -17.18 2.23
CA ALA A 331 4.34 -17.64 1.34
C ALA A 331 5.21 -18.74 1.99
N ILE A 332 5.46 -18.62 3.31
CA ILE A 332 6.25 -19.60 4.08
C ILE A 332 5.44 -20.85 4.40
N GLY A 333 4.22 -20.68 4.93
CA GLY A 333 3.37 -21.78 5.39
C GLY A 333 2.89 -22.64 4.24
N TYR A 334 2.37 -22.01 3.18
CA TYR A 334 1.83 -22.73 2.03
C TYR A 334 2.90 -23.51 1.25
N ARG A 335 4.08 -22.92 1.05
CA ARG A 335 5.21 -23.59 0.39
C ARG A 335 5.65 -24.86 1.16
N ARG A 336 5.71 -24.83 2.49
CA ARG A 336 6.02 -26.00 3.33
C ARG A 336 4.95 -27.07 3.24
N GLY A 337 3.68 -26.68 3.25
CA GLY A 337 2.56 -27.61 3.10
C GLY A 337 2.55 -28.34 1.76
N SER A 338 2.90 -27.64 0.67
CA SER A 338 3.00 -28.24 -0.67
C SER A 338 4.14 -29.24 -0.78
N VAL A 339 5.31 -28.94 -0.21
CA VAL A 339 6.46 -29.86 -0.18
C VAL A 339 6.15 -31.12 0.64
N ARG A 340 5.50 -30.97 1.81
CA ARG A 340 5.08 -32.12 2.64
C ARG A 340 4.07 -33.00 1.90
N ARG A 341 3.10 -32.41 1.18
CA ARG A 341 2.12 -33.17 0.36
C ARG A 341 2.82 -33.91 -0.77
N ALA A 342 3.74 -33.28 -1.49
CA ALA A 342 4.50 -33.94 -2.56
C ALA A 342 5.34 -35.12 -2.05
N VAL A 343 5.88 -35.04 -0.84
CA VAL A 343 6.64 -36.15 -0.21
C VAL A 343 5.72 -37.28 0.26
N VAL A 344 4.52 -36.96 0.74
CA VAL A 344 3.53 -37.98 1.17
C VAL A 344 2.89 -38.69 -0.02
N ASP A 345 2.66 -37.96 -1.13
CA ASP A 345 2.05 -38.51 -2.35
C ASP A 345 3.09 -39.14 -3.30
N ALA A 346 4.39 -39.03 -3.02
CA ALA A 346 5.43 -39.72 -3.78
C ALA A 346 5.27 -41.24 -3.62
N PRO A 347 5.20 -42.00 -4.70
CA PRO A 347 5.13 -43.45 -4.61
C PRO A 347 6.35 -43.96 -3.85
N ARG A 348 6.13 -44.74 -2.78
CA ARG A 348 7.24 -45.33 -2.04
C ARG A 348 8.09 -46.14 -3.01
N PRO A 349 9.43 -45.95 -3.03
CA PRO A 349 10.28 -46.78 -3.86
C PRO A 349 10.01 -48.25 -3.48
N ARG A 350 9.69 -49.07 -4.47
CA ARG A 350 9.53 -50.54 -4.26
C ARG A 350 10.85 -51.03 -3.69
N PRO A 351 10.83 -51.84 -2.59
CA PRO A 351 12.04 -52.47 -2.15
C PRO A 351 12.60 -53.30 -3.30
N LEU A 352 13.86 -53.15 -3.62
CA LEU A 352 14.58 -54.04 -4.51
C LEU A 352 14.37 -55.44 -3.97
N SER A 353 13.66 -56.29 -4.66
CA SER A 353 13.55 -57.70 -4.32
C SER A 353 14.96 -58.28 -4.43
N ASP A 354 15.51 -58.69 -3.30
CA ASP A 354 16.66 -59.60 -3.26
C ASP A 354 16.23 -60.84 -4.03
N ASN A 355 16.73 -60.98 -5.24
CA ASN A 355 16.59 -62.20 -6.00
C ASN A 355 17.92 -62.96 -5.89
N PRO A 356 18.03 -63.92 -4.97
CA PRO A 356 19.19 -64.76 -4.89
C PRO A 356 18.95 -65.98 -5.76
N SER A 357 19.27 -65.91 -7.02
CA SER A 357 19.53 -67.15 -7.79
C SER A 357 20.00 -66.84 -9.19
N THR A 358 21.26 -66.82 -9.45
CA THR A 358 21.86 -67.49 -10.58
C THR A 358 23.27 -67.95 -10.19
N SER A 359 23.29 -69.12 -9.63
CA SER A 359 24.45 -69.99 -9.61
C SER A 359 24.87 -70.26 -11.06
N TRP A 360 26.03 -69.80 -11.45
CA TRP A 360 26.76 -70.31 -12.63
C TRP A 360 27.82 -71.27 -12.13
N MET A 361 27.44 -72.55 -12.07
CA MET A 361 28.40 -73.61 -12.15
C MET A 361 27.85 -74.68 -13.12
N GLY A 362 28.60 -74.99 -14.12
CA GLY A 362 28.32 -76.17 -14.90
C GLY A 362 29.01 -76.15 -16.27
N VAL A 363 30.26 -76.71 -16.28
CA VAL A 363 31.00 -77.36 -17.39
C VAL A 363 31.71 -76.40 -18.36
#